data_183bb177a5b17f90be11f64afe1f8d98
#
_entry.id   183bb177a5b17f90be11f64afe1f8d98
#
_cell.length_a   1.000
_cell.length_b   1.000
_cell.length_c   1.000
_cell.angle_alpha   90.00
_cell.angle_beta   90.00
_cell.angle_gamma   90.00
#
_symmetry.space_group_name_H-M   'P 1'
#
loop_
_entity.id
_entity.type
_entity.pdbx_description
1 polymer ?
#
loop_
_entity_poly.entity_id
_entity_poly.type
_entity_poly.pdbx_seq_one_letter_code
_entity_poly.pdbx_strand_id
1 'polypeptide(L)'
;MKNERLFELIGEIDEKFIAEAENMNLEKKEQKTGVKIKWIATVAAAVVAVSVILPNVNGNLALAMEKIPVLGKYFEIVTFRDYQYQDEQNLADVQVPQVVTDENATEIEKETAASLNKSIEEYAEGFMKEFEENLKSENEGYQELSMDYQVVTDNEDWLTLKITALEVQASGYEQVKYYHIDKSTGRQAVLSDLFVEGSDYVERISENIIAQMKENEAEDEGKVYFYQGMTGDTTGLTEDDLFGRIQPEQNFYFNEEGELVITFNEYEVAPGYMGVVEFTIPDEVISDIVK
;
A
#
# COMPACT_ATOMS: atom_id res chain seq x y z
N MET A 1 4.64 39.35 12.66
CA MET A 1 3.64 38.75 13.57
C MET A 1 3.39 37.24 13.37
N LYS A 2 3.71 36.62 12.23
CA LYS A 2 3.54 35.13 12.07
C LYS A 2 4.77 34.33 12.52
N ASN A 3 5.95 34.89 12.47
CA ASN A 3 7.20 34.17 12.84
C ASN A 3 7.49 34.17 14.36
N GLU A 4 6.95 35.11 15.12
CA GLU A 4 7.14 35.18 16.57
C GLU A 4 6.41 34.04 17.30
N ARG A 5 5.24 33.62 16.82
CA ARG A 5 4.48 32.49 17.39
C ARG A 5 5.15 31.11 17.16
N LEU A 6 5.92 30.99 16.10
CA LEU A 6 6.68 29.77 15.81
C LEU A 6 7.85 29.59 16.79
N PHE A 7 8.52 30.69 17.15
CA PHE A 7 9.61 30.68 18.13
C PHE A 7 9.12 30.48 19.57
N GLU A 8 7.90 30.94 19.89
CA GLU A 8 7.28 30.67 21.20
C GLU A 8 6.94 29.18 21.37
N LEU A 9 6.39 28.52 20.33
CA LEU A 9 6.06 27.09 20.34
C LEU A 9 7.30 26.19 20.43
N ILE A 10 8.41 26.58 19.84
CA ILE A 10 9.69 25.87 19.95
C ILE A 10 10.30 26.03 21.36
N GLY A 11 10.03 27.14 22.02
CA GLY A 11 10.48 27.42 23.40
C GLY A 11 9.72 26.65 24.49
N GLU A 12 8.58 26.04 24.17
CA GLU A 12 7.77 25.24 25.11
C GLU A 12 8.08 23.73 25.07
N ILE A 13 9.04 23.30 24.25
CA ILE A 13 9.50 21.89 24.27
C ILE A 13 10.22 21.65 25.61
N ASP A 14 9.64 20.76 26.42
CA ASP A 14 10.18 20.38 27.70
C ASP A 14 11.64 19.91 27.54
N GLU A 15 12.58 20.54 28.27
CA GLU A 15 14.02 20.25 28.28
C GLU A 15 14.32 18.75 28.47
N LYS A 16 13.38 18.00 29.03
CA LYS A 16 13.44 16.56 29.21
C LYS A 16 13.52 15.81 27.87
N PHE A 17 12.80 16.26 26.84
CA PHE A 17 12.84 15.62 25.52
C PHE A 17 14.12 15.94 24.75
N ILE A 18 14.71 17.11 25.00
CA ILE A 18 16.00 17.49 24.42
C ILE A 18 17.10 16.63 25.08
N ALA A 19 17.06 16.45 26.40
CA ALA A 19 18.01 15.61 27.12
C ALA A 19 17.89 14.12 26.79
N GLU A 20 16.69 13.62 26.48
CA GLU A 20 16.46 12.24 26.05
C GLU A 20 17.01 11.99 24.63
N ALA A 21 16.89 12.95 23.73
CA ALA A 21 17.48 12.89 22.38
C ALA A 21 19.01 12.95 22.39
N GLU A 22 19.61 13.72 23.29
CA GLU A 22 21.07 13.77 23.49
C GLU A 22 21.62 12.46 24.08
N ASN A 23 20.88 11.81 25.00
CA ASN A 23 21.33 10.56 25.63
C ASN A 23 21.23 9.32 24.72
N MET A 24 20.38 9.32 23.68
CA MET A 24 20.34 8.23 22.70
C MET A 24 21.58 8.15 21.79
N ASN A 25 22.49 9.10 21.86
CA ASN A 25 23.68 9.18 21.00
C ASN A 25 24.97 8.64 21.62
N LEU A 26 24.96 8.06 22.82
CA LEU A 26 26.21 7.78 23.58
C LEU A 26 26.57 6.31 23.79
N GLU A 27 25.90 5.34 23.18
CA GLU A 27 26.40 3.96 23.16
C GLU A 27 26.93 3.57 21.77
N LYS A 28 28.12 4.07 21.42
CA LYS A 28 28.91 3.59 20.28
C LYS A 28 29.79 2.43 20.71
N LYS A 29 29.42 1.21 20.29
CA LYS A 29 30.40 0.14 20.05
C LYS A 29 31.07 0.38 18.69
N GLU A 30 32.37 0.57 18.72
CA GLU A 30 33.18 0.77 17.52
C GLU A 30 33.09 -0.44 16.57
N GLN A 31 32.49 -0.25 15.39
CA GLN A 31 32.82 -1.04 14.21
C GLN A 31 33.07 -0.08 13.04
N LYS A 32 34.29 -0.23 12.48
CA LYS A 32 34.76 0.55 11.33
C LYS A 32 34.00 0.13 10.08
N THR A 33 33.08 0.94 9.60
CA THR A 33 32.64 0.93 8.20
C THR A 33 32.15 2.32 7.79
N GLY A 34 32.38 2.65 6.54
CA GLY A 34 32.53 3.96 5.94
C GLY A 34 31.33 4.94 5.95
N VAL A 35 31.68 6.10 5.53
CA VAL A 35 31.06 7.43 5.46
C VAL A 35 29.54 7.50 5.09
N LYS A 36 28.91 6.44 4.63
CA LYS A 36 27.51 6.44 4.17
C LYS A 36 26.45 6.39 5.28
N ILE A 37 26.79 5.94 6.49
CA ILE A 37 25.81 5.73 7.59
C ILE A 37 25.38 7.05 8.26
N LYS A 38 26.21 8.09 8.22
CA LYS A 38 25.89 9.37 8.86
C LYS A 38 24.77 10.16 8.18
N TRP A 39 24.56 9.97 6.89
CA TRP A 39 23.49 10.64 6.13
C TRP A 39 22.13 10.01 6.38
N ILE A 40 22.07 8.69 6.52
CA ILE A 40 20.82 7.95 6.76
C ILE A 40 20.24 8.27 8.16
N ALA A 41 21.11 8.38 9.16
CA ALA A 41 20.67 8.73 10.52
C ALA A 41 20.13 10.16 10.64
N THR A 42 20.64 11.10 9.86
CA THR A 42 20.19 12.50 9.85
C THR A 42 18.84 12.67 9.15
N VAL A 43 18.59 11.88 8.10
CA VAL A 43 17.30 11.88 7.39
C VAL A 43 16.20 11.22 8.24
N ALA A 44 16.49 10.10 8.90
CA ALA A 44 15.53 9.43 9.79
C ALA A 44 15.12 10.30 11.00
N ALA A 45 16.06 11.07 11.58
CA ALA A 45 15.74 11.99 12.67
C ALA A 45 14.91 13.20 12.22
N ALA A 46 15.08 13.66 10.98
CA ALA A 46 14.27 14.73 10.40
C ALA A 46 12.84 14.27 10.09
N VAL A 47 12.67 13.03 9.60
CA VAL A 47 11.35 12.44 9.32
C VAL A 47 10.55 12.24 10.61
N VAL A 48 11.16 11.74 11.69
CA VAL A 48 10.48 11.58 12.98
C VAL A 48 10.10 12.93 13.62
N ALA A 49 10.92 13.96 13.46
CA ALA A 49 10.61 15.30 13.97
C ALA A 49 9.47 15.99 13.20
N VAL A 50 9.35 15.72 11.90
CA VAL A 50 8.28 16.27 11.05
C VAL A 50 6.95 15.59 11.32
N SER A 51 6.92 14.26 11.50
CA SER A 51 5.69 13.50 11.76
C SER A 51 5.02 13.81 13.11
N VAL A 52 5.77 14.35 14.10
CA VAL A 52 5.21 14.74 15.41
C VAL A 52 4.66 16.17 15.43
N ILE A 53 5.10 17.04 14.52
CA ILE A 53 4.75 18.48 14.53
C ILE A 53 3.56 18.83 13.62
N LEU A 54 3.31 18.05 12.57
CA LEU A 54 2.34 18.36 11.52
C LEU A 54 0.85 18.10 11.81
N PRO A 55 0.41 17.20 12.70
CA PRO A 55 -1.02 17.00 12.96
C PRO A 55 -1.74 18.22 13.55
N ASN A 56 -1.00 19.22 14.05
CA ASN A 56 -1.59 20.36 14.76
C ASN A 56 -1.57 21.70 14.01
N VAL A 57 -1.19 21.74 12.74
CA VAL A 57 -1.13 23.00 11.98
C VAL A 57 -2.07 22.93 10.79
N ASN A 58 -3.11 23.76 10.84
CA ASN A 58 -4.14 24.00 9.82
C ASN A 58 -3.85 23.48 8.39
N GLY A 59 -4.80 22.74 7.84
CA GLY A 59 -4.82 21.96 6.61
C GLY A 59 -4.27 22.52 5.29
N ASN A 60 -3.65 23.70 5.30
CA ASN A 60 -2.98 24.26 4.11
C ASN A 60 -1.45 24.19 4.17
N LEU A 61 -0.87 23.69 5.27
CA LEU A 61 0.57 23.49 5.40
C LEU A 61 0.98 22.00 5.39
N ALA A 62 0.02 21.10 5.62
CA ALA A 62 0.22 19.64 5.52
C ALA A 62 0.50 19.18 4.08
N LEU A 63 0.10 19.98 3.08
CA LEU A 63 0.32 19.73 1.65
C LEU A 63 1.79 19.79 1.21
N ALA A 64 2.74 20.01 2.10
CA ALA A 64 4.09 20.33 1.66
C ALA A 64 5.17 19.30 1.97
N MET A 65 4.97 18.26 2.79
CA MET A 65 6.17 17.65 3.36
C MET A 65 6.12 16.18 3.84
N GLU A 66 5.44 15.28 3.23
CA GLU A 66 5.92 13.90 3.30
C GLU A 66 6.31 13.42 1.91
N LYS A 67 7.46 13.89 1.47
CA LYS A 67 8.15 13.29 0.35
C LYS A 67 8.86 12.06 0.87
N ILE A 68 8.35 10.89 0.52
CA ILE A 68 9.16 9.67 0.53
C ILE A 68 9.98 9.78 -0.77
N PRO A 69 11.29 10.05 -0.72
CA PRO A 69 12.09 10.09 -1.92
C PRO A 69 12.15 8.67 -2.47
N VAL A 70 11.26 8.38 -3.38
CA VAL A 70 11.36 7.21 -4.22
C VAL A 70 12.49 7.50 -5.20
N LEU A 71 13.57 6.75 -5.09
CA LEU A 71 14.77 6.90 -5.93
C LEU A 71 14.52 6.34 -7.34
N GLY A 72 13.32 6.55 -7.88
CA GLY A 72 13.00 6.34 -9.27
C GLY A 72 13.44 7.55 -10.09
N LYS A 73 13.85 7.31 -11.31
CA LYS A 73 14.55 8.33 -12.12
C LYS A 73 13.73 9.59 -12.36
N TYR A 74 12.39 9.52 -12.32
CA TYR A 74 11.50 10.65 -12.64
C TYR A 74 10.17 10.65 -11.86
N PHE A 75 9.93 9.71 -10.94
CA PHE A 75 8.71 9.62 -10.16
C PHE A 75 9.00 9.74 -8.67
N GLU A 76 8.13 10.44 -7.96
CA GLU A 76 8.15 10.59 -6.51
C GLU A 76 6.73 10.35 -5.98
N ILE A 77 6.60 9.71 -4.81
CA ILE A 77 5.32 9.55 -4.14
C ILE A 77 5.24 10.55 -2.98
N VAL A 78 4.15 11.28 -2.93
CA VAL A 78 3.90 12.26 -1.87
C VAL A 78 2.49 12.06 -1.32
N THR A 79 2.25 12.38 -0.04
CA THR A 79 0.89 12.49 0.48
C THR A 79 0.24 13.73 -0.10
N PHE A 80 -0.83 13.55 -0.87
CA PHE A 80 -1.57 14.63 -1.52
C PHE A 80 -2.72 15.12 -0.65
N ARG A 81 -3.45 14.20 -0.04
CA ARG A 81 -4.65 14.47 0.75
C ARG A 81 -4.60 13.66 2.03
N ASP A 82 -4.93 14.32 3.12
CA ASP A 82 -5.14 13.74 4.43
C ASP A 82 -6.58 14.09 4.85
N TYR A 83 -7.45 13.08 4.93
CA TYR A 83 -8.82 13.24 5.38
C TYR A 83 -8.96 12.60 6.75
N GLN A 84 -9.35 13.40 7.73
CA GLN A 84 -9.54 12.95 9.11
C GLN A 84 -10.93 13.34 9.61
N TYR A 85 -11.60 12.38 10.22
CA TYR A 85 -12.87 12.56 10.89
C TYR A 85 -12.86 11.80 12.21
N GLN A 86 -13.39 12.39 13.27
CA GLN A 86 -13.55 11.73 14.55
C GLN A 86 -14.74 12.27 15.32
N ASP A 87 -15.60 11.39 15.81
CA ASP A 87 -16.62 11.66 16.81
C ASP A 87 -16.63 10.55 17.88
N GLU A 88 -17.75 10.39 18.64
CA GLU A 88 -17.84 9.40 19.72
C GLU A 88 -17.88 7.94 19.20
N GLN A 89 -18.31 7.71 17.96
CA GLN A 89 -18.56 6.39 17.39
C GLN A 89 -17.89 6.18 16.03
N ASN A 90 -17.38 7.24 15.41
CA ASN A 90 -16.86 7.18 14.05
C ASN A 90 -15.46 7.74 13.98
N LEU A 91 -14.57 7.03 13.25
CA LEU A 91 -13.20 7.42 13.00
C LEU A 91 -12.90 7.28 11.51
N ALA A 92 -12.27 8.30 10.91
CA ALA A 92 -11.60 8.13 9.62
C ALA A 92 -10.21 8.77 9.65
N ASP A 93 -9.25 8.05 9.09
CA ASP A 93 -7.87 8.52 8.84
C ASP A 93 -7.44 7.99 7.46
N VAL A 94 -7.51 8.87 6.45
CA VAL A 94 -7.32 8.49 5.05
C VAL A 94 -6.19 9.30 4.45
N GLN A 95 -5.08 8.63 4.13
CA GLN A 95 -3.94 9.20 3.43
C GLN A 95 -4.00 8.84 1.95
N VAL A 96 -4.16 9.84 1.08
CA VAL A 96 -4.20 9.64 -0.37
C VAL A 96 -2.85 10.03 -0.96
N PRO A 97 -2.09 9.08 -1.53
CA PRO A 97 -0.84 9.39 -2.20
C PRO A 97 -1.05 10.05 -3.56
N GLN A 98 -0.03 10.75 -4.01
CA GLN A 98 0.09 11.26 -5.37
C GLN A 98 1.46 10.91 -5.95
N VAL A 99 1.45 10.44 -7.20
CA VAL A 99 2.65 10.28 -8.01
C VAL A 99 2.97 11.62 -8.64
N VAL A 100 4.15 12.16 -8.38
CA VAL A 100 4.64 13.39 -8.99
C VAL A 100 5.84 13.08 -9.87
N THR A 101 6.04 13.90 -10.90
CA THR A 101 7.17 13.77 -11.82
C THR A 101 8.08 14.97 -11.69
N ASP A 102 9.37 14.78 -11.97
CA ASP A 102 10.33 15.88 -12.01
C ASP A 102 10.21 16.70 -13.32
N GLU A 103 10.98 17.81 -13.41
CA GLU A 103 10.96 18.71 -14.57
C GLU A 103 11.50 18.05 -15.86
N ASN A 104 12.28 16.97 -15.75
CA ASN A 104 12.89 16.26 -16.87
C ASN A 104 12.04 15.07 -17.34
N ALA A 105 10.93 14.77 -16.67
CA ALA A 105 10.04 13.68 -17.04
C ALA A 105 9.49 13.87 -18.46
N THR A 106 9.40 12.77 -19.17
CA THR A 106 8.79 12.70 -20.50
C THR A 106 7.28 12.94 -20.44
N GLU A 107 6.65 13.24 -21.59
CA GLU A 107 5.20 13.36 -21.66
C GLU A 107 4.50 12.04 -21.29
N ILE A 108 5.09 10.88 -21.61
CA ILE A 108 4.57 9.57 -21.22
C ILE A 108 4.54 9.43 -19.70
N GLU A 109 5.62 9.78 -19.02
CA GLU A 109 5.70 9.70 -17.55
C GLU A 109 4.72 10.65 -16.87
N LYS A 110 4.53 11.86 -17.41
CA LYS A 110 3.54 12.82 -16.91
C LYS A 110 2.10 12.32 -17.10
N GLU A 111 1.80 11.76 -18.28
CA GLU A 111 0.48 11.15 -18.56
C GLU A 111 0.22 9.95 -17.65
N THR A 112 1.24 9.12 -17.42
CA THR A 112 1.17 7.97 -16.50
C THR A 112 0.88 8.43 -15.08
N ALA A 113 1.64 9.39 -14.56
CA ALA A 113 1.39 9.97 -13.23
C ALA A 113 -0.02 10.55 -13.11
N ALA A 114 -0.48 11.30 -14.10
CA ALA A 114 -1.83 11.87 -14.11
C ALA A 114 -2.93 10.79 -14.11
N SER A 115 -2.76 9.71 -14.88
CA SER A 115 -3.68 8.58 -14.93
C SER A 115 -3.73 7.82 -13.61
N LEU A 116 -2.56 7.54 -13.02
CA LEU A 116 -2.46 6.89 -11.71
C LEU A 116 -3.11 7.73 -10.61
N ASN A 117 -2.80 9.02 -10.56
CA ASN A 117 -3.37 9.93 -9.57
C ASN A 117 -4.89 9.96 -9.63
N LYS A 118 -5.44 10.01 -10.84
CA LYS A 118 -6.90 9.93 -11.04
C LYS A 118 -7.47 8.61 -10.50
N SER A 119 -6.85 7.48 -10.81
CA SER A 119 -7.31 6.17 -10.34
C SER A 119 -7.19 6.02 -8.82
N ILE A 120 -6.12 6.56 -8.22
CA ILE A 120 -5.90 6.58 -6.77
C ILE A 120 -6.97 7.45 -6.08
N GLU A 121 -7.24 8.64 -6.62
CA GLU A 121 -8.24 9.56 -6.09
C GLU A 121 -9.65 8.95 -6.17
N GLU A 122 -10.03 8.39 -7.32
CA GLU A 122 -11.31 7.71 -7.50
C GLU A 122 -11.49 6.53 -6.54
N TYR A 123 -10.43 5.76 -6.29
CA TYR A 123 -10.43 4.67 -5.32
C TYR A 123 -10.65 5.17 -3.90
N ALA A 124 -9.91 6.19 -3.46
CA ALA A 124 -10.06 6.79 -2.14
C ALA A 124 -11.42 7.49 -1.95
N GLU A 125 -11.90 8.21 -2.97
CA GLU A 125 -13.21 8.87 -2.93
C GLU A 125 -14.37 7.88 -2.78
N GLY A 126 -14.25 6.67 -3.32
CA GLY A 126 -15.22 5.60 -3.13
C GLY A 126 -15.44 5.30 -1.64
N PHE A 127 -14.37 5.05 -0.91
CA PHE A 127 -14.42 4.77 0.53
C PHE A 127 -14.89 5.97 1.36
N MET A 128 -14.33 7.14 1.11
CA MET A 128 -14.73 8.36 1.84
C MET A 128 -16.22 8.67 1.66
N LYS A 129 -16.75 8.47 0.46
CA LYS A 129 -18.17 8.68 0.17
C LYS A 129 -19.05 7.68 0.92
N GLU A 130 -18.68 6.40 0.94
CA GLU A 130 -19.41 5.38 1.67
C GLU A 130 -19.41 5.68 3.18
N PHE A 131 -18.25 6.03 3.74
CA PHE A 131 -18.13 6.47 5.12
C PHE A 131 -19.03 7.66 5.43
N GLU A 132 -19.04 8.71 4.59
CA GLU A 132 -19.90 9.88 4.77
C GLU A 132 -21.41 9.59 4.59
N GLU A 133 -21.77 8.64 3.74
CA GLU A 133 -23.16 8.18 3.58
C GLU A 133 -23.61 7.43 4.82
N ASN A 134 -22.75 6.59 5.40
CA ASN A 134 -23.02 5.87 6.65
C ASN A 134 -23.18 6.82 7.84
N LEU A 135 -22.41 7.92 7.91
CA LEU A 135 -22.59 8.97 8.93
C LEU A 135 -23.99 9.61 8.91
N LYS A 136 -24.65 9.64 7.75
CA LYS A 136 -25.99 10.23 7.57
C LYS A 136 -27.09 9.22 7.85
N SER A 137 -26.76 7.94 7.92
CA SER A 137 -27.72 6.88 8.24
C SER A 137 -28.05 6.89 9.75
N GLU A 138 -29.27 6.47 10.12
CA GLU A 138 -29.67 6.36 11.52
C GLU A 138 -29.05 5.13 12.23
N ASN A 139 -27.99 4.54 11.66
CA ASN A 139 -27.29 3.40 12.25
C ASN A 139 -26.40 3.87 13.41
N GLU A 140 -26.77 3.51 14.63
CA GLU A 140 -26.03 3.81 15.87
C GLU A 140 -24.83 2.86 16.08
N GLY A 141 -24.07 2.53 15.03
CA GLY A 141 -22.94 1.61 15.12
C GLY A 141 -21.59 2.34 15.07
N TYR A 142 -20.56 1.70 15.63
CA TYR A 142 -19.17 2.14 15.41
C TYR A 142 -18.79 1.90 13.96
N GLN A 143 -18.13 2.88 13.34
CA GLN A 143 -17.45 2.70 12.07
C GLN A 143 -16.06 3.34 12.08
N GLU A 144 -15.14 2.70 11.37
CA GLU A 144 -13.80 3.19 11.13
C GLU A 144 -13.44 3.02 9.66
N LEU A 145 -12.79 4.03 9.10
CA LEU A 145 -12.14 3.98 7.80
C LEU A 145 -10.69 4.39 7.96
N SER A 146 -9.77 3.50 7.67
CA SER A 146 -8.36 3.88 7.52
C SER A 146 -7.86 3.55 6.12
N MET A 147 -7.05 4.44 5.57
CA MET A 147 -6.36 4.21 4.31
C MET A 147 -4.93 4.71 4.43
N ASP A 148 -4.00 3.84 4.07
CA ASP A 148 -2.57 4.10 4.09
C ASP A 148 -1.92 3.60 2.81
N TYR A 149 -0.69 4.01 2.54
CA TYR A 149 0.04 3.60 1.36
C TYR A 149 1.50 3.29 1.66
N GLN A 150 2.07 2.41 0.86
CA GLN A 150 3.46 2.00 0.96
C GLN A 150 4.07 1.81 -0.42
N VAL A 151 5.32 2.23 -0.61
CA VAL A 151 6.13 1.79 -1.75
C VAL A 151 6.72 0.43 -1.40
N VAL A 152 6.24 -0.61 -2.07
CA VAL A 152 6.65 -2.00 -1.80
C VAL A 152 7.76 -2.49 -2.72
N THR A 153 7.90 -1.87 -3.89
CA THR A 153 9.01 -2.14 -4.81
C THR A 153 9.54 -0.83 -5.36
N ASP A 154 10.84 -0.63 -5.27
CA ASP A 154 11.55 0.49 -5.90
C ASP A 154 12.96 0.02 -6.31
N ASN A 155 13.06 -0.53 -7.52
CA ASN A 155 14.30 -1.00 -8.10
C ASN A 155 14.59 -0.34 -9.46
N GLU A 156 15.53 -0.85 -10.25
CA GLU A 156 15.89 -0.27 -11.56
C GLU A 156 14.73 -0.36 -12.56
N ASP A 157 13.92 -1.40 -12.48
CA ASP A 157 12.87 -1.72 -13.46
C ASP A 157 11.48 -1.28 -13.00
N TRP A 158 11.17 -1.35 -11.70
CA TRP A 158 9.83 -1.22 -11.16
C TRP A 158 9.70 -0.21 -10.02
N LEU A 159 8.60 0.52 -10.04
CA LEU A 159 8.04 1.22 -8.89
C LEU A 159 6.64 0.65 -8.62
N THR A 160 6.43 0.13 -7.40
CA THR A 160 5.14 -0.42 -6.99
C THR A 160 4.64 0.29 -5.74
N LEU A 161 3.47 0.91 -5.86
CA LEU A 161 2.73 1.53 -4.78
C LEU A 161 1.62 0.58 -4.33
N LYS A 162 1.57 0.24 -3.05
CA LYS A 162 0.47 -0.47 -2.39
C LYS A 162 -0.40 0.54 -1.65
N ILE A 163 -1.71 0.48 -1.83
CA ILE A 163 -2.69 1.17 -1.00
C ILE A 163 -3.43 0.11 -0.21
N THR A 164 -3.56 0.31 1.10
CA THR A 164 -4.36 -0.53 2.00
C THR A 164 -5.53 0.30 2.52
N ALA A 165 -6.74 -0.19 2.36
CA ALA A 165 -7.95 0.39 2.94
C ALA A 165 -8.56 -0.62 3.93
N LEU A 166 -8.87 -0.18 5.13
CA LEU A 166 -9.57 -0.95 6.16
C LEU A 166 -10.87 -0.23 6.53
N GLU A 167 -11.96 -0.91 6.35
CA GLU A 167 -13.29 -0.50 6.81
C GLU A 167 -13.70 -1.37 7.99
N VAL A 168 -14.14 -0.77 9.08
CA VAL A 168 -14.66 -1.47 10.25
C VAL A 168 -16.07 -0.98 10.54
N GLN A 169 -17.02 -1.91 10.59
CA GLN A 169 -18.37 -1.68 11.07
C GLN A 169 -18.71 -2.73 12.13
N ALA A 170 -19.27 -3.86 11.76
CA ALA A 170 -19.47 -5.00 12.68
C ALA A 170 -18.23 -5.93 12.69
N SER A 171 -17.50 -5.97 11.57
CA SER A 171 -16.21 -6.64 11.38
C SER A 171 -15.29 -5.75 10.57
N GLY A 172 -13.98 -6.04 10.58
CA GLY A 172 -13.04 -5.41 9.67
C GLY A 172 -13.18 -5.99 8.27
N TYR A 173 -12.90 -5.18 7.26
CA TYR A 173 -12.77 -5.56 5.86
C TYR A 173 -11.57 -4.85 5.26
N GLU A 174 -10.49 -5.60 4.98
CA GLU A 174 -9.27 -5.06 4.42
C GLU A 174 -9.21 -5.28 2.91
N GLN A 175 -8.90 -4.21 2.19
CA GLN A 175 -8.67 -4.23 0.75
C GLN A 175 -7.29 -3.65 0.44
N VAL A 176 -6.60 -4.28 -0.50
CA VAL A 176 -5.34 -3.78 -1.03
C VAL A 176 -5.46 -3.52 -2.53
N LYS A 177 -4.74 -2.49 -2.99
CA LYS A 177 -4.62 -2.19 -4.41
C LYS A 177 -3.20 -1.81 -4.74
N TYR A 178 -2.68 -2.40 -5.82
CA TYR A 178 -1.32 -2.15 -6.28
C TYR A 178 -1.32 -1.35 -7.58
N TYR A 179 -0.38 -0.43 -7.67
CA TYR A 179 -0.12 0.37 -8.86
C TYR A 179 1.35 0.21 -9.24
N HIS A 180 1.60 -0.16 -10.49
CA HIS A 180 2.94 -0.45 -10.98
C HIS A 180 3.33 0.53 -12.07
N ILE A 181 4.57 1.01 -12.02
CA ILE A 181 5.21 1.77 -13.09
C ILE A 181 6.42 0.95 -13.58
N ASP A 182 6.42 0.60 -14.85
CA ASP A 182 7.60 0.11 -15.55
C ASP A 182 8.50 1.32 -15.84
N LYS A 183 9.63 1.39 -15.15
CA LYS A 183 10.58 2.50 -15.26
C LYS A 183 11.30 2.55 -16.60
N SER A 184 11.38 1.42 -17.33
CA SER A 184 12.00 1.36 -18.64
C SER A 184 11.16 2.05 -19.72
N THR A 185 9.83 1.97 -19.59
CA THR A 185 8.87 2.56 -20.52
C THR A 185 8.22 3.83 -20.00
N GLY A 186 8.29 4.09 -18.68
CA GLY A 186 7.58 5.17 -18.00
C GLY A 186 6.06 4.98 -17.96
N ARG A 187 5.55 3.76 -18.16
CA ARG A 187 4.12 3.45 -18.26
C ARG A 187 3.63 2.69 -17.04
N GLN A 188 2.35 2.87 -16.75
CA GLN A 188 1.66 1.95 -15.85
C GLN A 188 1.63 0.55 -16.47
N ALA A 189 1.86 -0.47 -15.64
CA ALA A 189 1.76 -1.87 -16.01
C ALA A 189 0.65 -2.57 -15.22
N VAL A 190 0.01 -3.54 -15.87
CA VAL A 190 -0.91 -4.51 -15.26
C VAL A 190 -0.32 -5.92 -15.43
N LEU A 191 -0.88 -6.91 -14.73
CA LEU A 191 -0.33 -8.27 -14.73
C LEU A 191 -0.09 -8.84 -16.13
N SER A 192 -1.00 -8.61 -17.04
CA SER A 192 -0.89 -9.07 -18.44
C SER A 192 0.32 -8.50 -19.19
N ASP A 193 0.82 -7.34 -18.78
CA ASP A 193 1.96 -6.68 -19.43
C ASP A 193 3.29 -7.39 -19.17
N LEU A 194 3.36 -8.22 -18.12
CA LEU A 194 4.55 -9.01 -17.78
C LEU A 194 4.79 -10.16 -18.77
N PHE A 195 3.77 -10.61 -19.48
CA PHE A 195 3.80 -11.85 -20.24
C PHE A 195 3.81 -11.63 -21.74
N VAL A 196 4.37 -12.61 -22.46
CA VAL A 196 4.33 -12.66 -23.93
C VAL A 196 2.88 -12.70 -24.39
N GLU A 197 2.56 -11.89 -25.40
CA GLU A 197 1.20 -11.80 -25.96
C GLU A 197 0.71 -13.19 -26.43
N GLY A 198 -0.49 -13.57 -25.96
CA GLY A 198 -1.11 -14.87 -26.30
C GLY A 198 -0.56 -16.06 -25.48
N SER A 199 0.31 -15.83 -24.51
CA SER A 199 0.73 -16.88 -23.56
C SER A 199 -0.42 -17.33 -22.67
N ASP A 200 -0.27 -18.53 -22.10
CA ASP A 200 -1.24 -19.17 -21.22
C ASP A 200 -1.04 -18.84 -19.72
N TYR A 201 -0.48 -17.63 -19.42
CA TYR A 201 -0.14 -17.22 -18.07
C TYR A 201 -1.34 -17.29 -17.09
N VAL A 202 -2.53 -16.91 -17.55
CA VAL A 202 -3.75 -16.96 -16.72
C VAL A 202 -4.02 -18.40 -16.25
N GLU A 203 -3.93 -19.38 -17.18
CA GLU A 203 -4.16 -20.79 -16.85
C GLU A 203 -3.09 -21.33 -15.92
N ARG A 204 -1.80 -21.14 -16.24
CA ARG A 204 -0.68 -21.62 -15.44
C ARG A 204 -0.67 -21.09 -14.02
N ILE A 205 -0.83 -19.77 -13.87
CA ILE A 205 -0.86 -19.12 -12.56
C ILE A 205 -2.07 -19.62 -11.76
N SER A 206 -3.25 -19.71 -12.39
CA SER A 206 -4.48 -20.14 -11.72
C SER A 206 -4.40 -21.60 -11.24
N GLU A 207 -3.88 -22.49 -12.05
CA GLU A 207 -3.65 -23.90 -11.67
C GLU A 207 -2.63 -24.01 -10.52
N ASN A 208 -1.57 -23.21 -10.56
CA ASN A 208 -0.57 -23.18 -9.50
C ASN A 208 -1.19 -22.68 -8.17
N ILE A 209 -1.97 -21.61 -8.20
CA ILE A 209 -2.67 -21.08 -7.02
C ILE A 209 -3.63 -22.13 -6.43
N ILE A 210 -4.43 -22.80 -7.27
CA ILE A 210 -5.33 -23.87 -6.80
C ILE A 210 -4.53 -25.05 -6.18
N ALA A 211 -3.36 -25.37 -6.71
CA ALA A 211 -2.49 -26.38 -6.13
C ALA A 211 -1.97 -25.94 -4.75
N GLN A 212 -1.51 -24.70 -4.62
CA GLN A 212 -1.08 -24.13 -3.33
C GLN A 212 -2.21 -24.07 -2.30
N MET A 213 -3.45 -23.68 -2.71
CA MET A 213 -4.61 -23.70 -1.82
C MET A 213 -4.84 -25.09 -1.23
N LYS A 214 -4.83 -26.13 -2.06
CA LYS A 214 -5.00 -27.53 -1.62
C LYS A 214 -3.87 -28.01 -0.71
N GLU A 215 -2.64 -27.62 -0.99
CA GLU A 215 -1.49 -27.97 -0.16
C GLU A 215 -1.58 -27.28 1.20
N ASN A 216 -1.87 -25.98 1.22
CA ASN A 216 -2.05 -25.20 2.43
C ASN A 216 -3.16 -25.75 3.34
N GLU A 217 -4.32 -26.16 2.76
CA GLU A 217 -5.42 -26.79 3.51
C GLU A 217 -5.03 -28.16 4.08
N ALA A 218 -4.17 -28.91 3.37
CA ALA A 218 -3.70 -30.21 3.84
C ALA A 218 -2.66 -30.07 4.98
N GLU A 219 -1.91 -28.98 5.00
CA GLU A 219 -0.91 -28.70 6.03
C GLU A 219 -1.48 -28.04 7.28
N ASP A 220 -2.54 -27.24 7.14
CA ASP A 220 -3.13 -26.47 8.22
C ASP A 220 -4.67 -26.48 8.11
N GLU A 221 -5.33 -27.20 9.02
CA GLU A 221 -6.79 -27.28 9.11
C GLU A 221 -7.48 -25.91 9.37
N GLY A 222 -6.73 -24.91 9.79
CA GLY A 222 -7.24 -23.55 9.98
C GLY A 222 -7.30 -22.73 8.68
N LYS A 223 -6.68 -23.20 7.58
CA LYS A 223 -6.75 -22.56 6.26
C LYS A 223 -7.90 -23.13 5.45
N VAL A 224 -8.70 -22.24 4.86
CA VAL A 224 -9.84 -22.59 4.02
C VAL A 224 -9.86 -21.66 2.81
N TYR A 225 -10.03 -22.24 1.63
CA TYR A 225 -10.10 -21.48 0.39
C TYR A 225 -11.33 -21.84 -0.44
N PHE A 226 -11.83 -20.88 -1.20
CA PHE A 226 -12.98 -21.01 -2.09
C PHE A 226 -12.51 -21.17 -3.54
N TYR A 227 -12.43 -22.38 -4.04
CA TYR A 227 -11.97 -22.67 -5.41
C TYR A 227 -12.84 -23.72 -6.09
N GLN A 228 -12.87 -23.68 -7.41
CA GLN A 228 -13.64 -24.64 -8.22
C GLN A 228 -13.13 -26.08 -7.99
N GLY A 229 -14.06 -26.97 -7.66
CA GLY A 229 -13.76 -28.37 -7.36
C GLY A 229 -13.32 -28.65 -5.92
N MET A 230 -13.43 -27.66 -5.00
CA MET A 230 -13.28 -27.91 -3.57
C MET A 230 -14.31 -28.93 -3.07
N THR A 231 -13.99 -29.66 -2.02
CA THR A 231 -14.88 -30.70 -1.43
C THR A 231 -15.41 -30.33 -0.06
N GLY A 232 -15.12 -29.13 0.42
CA GLY A 232 -15.54 -28.61 1.73
C GLY A 232 -17.01 -28.15 1.76
N ASP A 233 -17.40 -27.55 2.88
CA ASP A 233 -18.73 -26.95 3.03
C ASP A 233 -18.81 -25.69 2.18
N THR A 234 -19.71 -25.70 1.19
CA THR A 234 -19.99 -24.59 0.30
C THR A 234 -21.31 -23.91 0.63
N THR A 235 -21.86 -24.12 1.85
CA THR A 235 -23.13 -23.52 2.25
C THR A 235 -23.05 -21.99 2.19
N GLY A 236 -23.87 -21.40 1.34
CA GLY A 236 -23.93 -19.95 1.14
C GLY A 236 -23.02 -19.43 0.03
N LEU A 237 -22.18 -20.28 -0.60
CA LEU A 237 -21.39 -19.94 -1.76
C LEU A 237 -22.09 -20.35 -3.05
N THR A 238 -21.91 -19.57 -4.10
CA THR A 238 -22.32 -19.88 -5.48
C THR A 238 -21.10 -20.28 -6.30
N GLU A 239 -21.31 -20.78 -7.53
CA GLU A 239 -20.17 -21.07 -8.43
C GLU A 239 -19.34 -19.81 -8.76
N ASP A 240 -19.97 -18.63 -8.75
CA ASP A 240 -19.31 -17.35 -9.03
C ASP A 240 -18.40 -16.88 -7.87
N ASP A 241 -18.65 -17.40 -6.65
CA ASP A 241 -17.83 -17.11 -5.48
C ASP A 241 -16.59 -18.01 -5.41
N LEU A 242 -16.50 -19.02 -6.28
CA LEU A 242 -15.38 -19.95 -6.29
C LEU A 242 -14.28 -19.52 -7.25
N PHE A 243 -13.07 -19.35 -6.74
CA PHE A 243 -11.90 -19.03 -7.57
C PHE A 243 -11.68 -20.10 -8.65
N GLY A 244 -11.73 -19.70 -9.88
CA GLY A 244 -11.42 -20.55 -11.03
C GLY A 244 -10.17 -20.11 -11.77
N ARG A 245 -9.98 -18.79 -11.87
CA ARG A 245 -8.82 -18.22 -12.55
C ARG A 245 -8.61 -16.75 -12.20
N ILE A 246 -7.34 -16.30 -12.28
CA ILE A 246 -6.97 -14.90 -12.16
C ILE A 246 -7.51 -14.07 -13.30
N GLN A 247 -7.62 -12.74 -13.07
CA GLN A 247 -7.97 -11.76 -14.09
C GLN A 247 -6.71 -11.09 -14.66
N PRO A 248 -6.76 -10.51 -15.88
CA PRO A 248 -5.63 -9.78 -16.45
C PRO A 248 -5.15 -8.59 -15.59
N GLU A 249 -6.04 -8.02 -14.82
CA GLU A 249 -5.80 -6.89 -13.91
C GLU A 249 -5.69 -7.34 -12.44
N GLN A 250 -5.44 -8.64 -12.18
CA GLN A 250 -5.27 -9.16 -10.82
C GLN A 250 -4.21 -8.38 -10.06
N ASN A 251 -4.46 -8.12 -8.78
CA ASN A 251 -3.47 -7.52 -7.90
C ASN A 251 -2.22 -8.40 -7.80
N PHE A 252 -1.05 -7.79 -7.95
CA PHE A 252 0.24 -8.47 -7.83
C PHE A 252 1.31 -7.53 -7.31
N TYR A 253 2.44 -8.07 -6.90
CA TYR A 253 3.68 -7.33 -6.65
C TYR A 253 4.89 -8.26 -6.80
N PHE A 254 6.09 -7.70 -6.77
CA PHE A 254 7.33 -8.47 -6.66
C PHE A 254 7.84 -8.38 -5.23
N ASN A 255 8.09 -9.53 -4.60
CA ASN A 255 8.67 -9.60 -3.26
C ASN A 255 10.15 -9.19 -3.27
N GLU A 256 10.82 -9.24 -2.09
CA GLU A 256 12.23 -8.87 -1.96
C GLU A 256 13.17 -9.79 -2.75
N GLU A 257 12.78 -11.03 -2.99
CA GLU A 257 13.49 -12.01 -3.81
C GLU A 257 13.26 -11.80 -5.31
N GLY A 258 12.35 -10.92 -5.69
CA GLY A 258 11.97 -10.63 -7.08
C GLY A 258 10.93 -11.61 -7.66
N GLU A 259 10.32 -12.45 -6.83
CA GLU A 259 9.30 -13.38 -7.25
C GLU A 259 7.94 -12.69 -7.40
N LEU A 260 7.14 -13.14 -8.38
CA LEU A 260 5.78 -12.66 -8.59
C LEU A 260 4.85 -13.17 -7.49
N VAL A 261 4.16 -12.26 -6.80
CA VAL A 261 3.14 -12.57 -5.80
C VAL A 261 1.79 -12.11 -6.31
N ILE A 262 0.82 -13.01 -6.34
CA ILE A 262 -0.59 -12.70 -6.66
C ILE A 262 -1.34 -12.49 -5.35
N THR A 263 -2.11 -11.39 -5.28
CA THR A 263 -2.80 -10.97 -4.06
C THR A 263 -4.31 -10.96 -4.28
N PHE A 264 -5.03 -11.45 -3.28
CA PHE A 264 -6.50 -11.43 -3.21
C PHE A 264 -6.96 -10.67 -1.99
N ASN A 265 -7.96 -9.82 -2.16
CA ASN A 265 -8.59 -9.10 -1.06
C ASN A 265 -9.33 -10.05 -0.12
N GLU A 266 -9.60 -9.57 1.08
CA GLU A 266 -10.40 -10.28 2.05
C GLU A 266 -11.75 -10.72 1.44
N TYR A 267 -12.19 -11.92 1.71
CA TYR A 267 -13.35 -12.61 1.14
C TYR A 267 -13.28 -12.98 -0.35
N GLU A 268 -12.24 -12.60 -1.08
CA GLU A 268 -12.17 -12.86 -2.53
C GLU A 268 -11.97 -14.36 -2.84
N VAL A 269 -11.14 -15.04 -2.06
CA VAL A 269 -10.84 -16.49 -2.25
C VAL A 269 -10.83 -17.29 -0.95
N ALA A 270 -11.14 -16.65 0.19
CA ALA A 270 -11.07 -17.27 1.51
C ALA A 270 -12.03 -16.55 2.48
N PRO A 271 -12.39 -17.17 3.64
CA PRO A 271 -13.16 -16.49 4.68
C PRO A 271 -12.40 -15.28 5.24
N GLY A 272 -13.15 -14.25 5.69
CA GLY A 272 -12.59 -12.99 6.17
C GLY A 272 -11.56 -13.11 7.30
N TYR A 273 -11.60 -14.17 8.14
CA TYR A 273 -10.59 -14.37 9.18
C TYR A 273 -9.17 -14.65 8.62
N MET A 274 -9.06 -14.98 7.34
CA MET A 274 -7.78 -15.17 6.67
C MET A 274 -7.20 -13.84 6.14
N GLY A 275 -8.00 -12.76 6.15
CA GLY A 275 -7.56 -11.46 5.65
C GLY A 275 -7.23 -11.45 4.17
N VAL A 276 -6.28 -10.59 3.79
CA VAL A 276 -5.69 -10.57 2.44
C VAL A 276 -4.84 -11.83 2.24
N VAL A 277 -5.06 -12.54 1.13
CA VAL A 277 -4.39 -13.81 0.82
C VAL A 277 -3.40 -13.59 -0.32
N GLU A 278 -2.20 -14.16 -0.17
CA GLU A 278 -1.11 -14.00 -1.13
C GLU A 278 -0.55 -15.36 -1.56
N PHE A 279 -0.21 -15.47 -2.85
CA PHE A 279 0.42 -16.66 -3.42
C PHE A 279 1.67 -16.26 -4.21
N THR A 280 2.83 -16.72 -3.78
CA THR A 280 4.06 -16.58 -4.55
C THR A 280 4.06 -17.57 -5.71
N ILE A 281 4.31 -17.09 -6.92
CA ILE A 281 4.33 -17.89 -8.13
C ILE A 281 5.77 -18.32 -8.41
N PRO A 282 6.08 -19.63 -8.35
CA PRO A 282 7.42 -20.11 -8.63
C PRO A 282 7.86 -19.81 -10.07
N ASP A 283 9.14 -19.48 -10.26
CA ASP A 283 9.71 -19.15 -11.56
C ASP A 283 9.48 -20.25 -12.62
N GLU A 284 9.49 -21.52 -12.23
CA GLU A 284 9.25 -22.64 -13.15
C GLU A 284 7.86 -22.60 -13.79
N VAL A 285 6.90 -21.90 -13.20
CA VAL A 285 5.54 -21.77 -13.74
C VAL A 285 5.49 -20.78 -14.91
N ILE A 286 6.32 -19.72 -14.86
CA ILE A 286 6.17 -18.57 -15.74
C ILE A 286 7.41 -18.17 -16.53
N SER A 287 8.61 -18.65 -16.18
CA SER A 287 9.88 -18.12 -16.71
C SER A 287 10.05 -18.21 -18.22
N ASP A 288 9.37 -19.15 -18.89
CA ASP A 288 9.39 -19.31 -20.36
C ASP A 288 8.41 -18.41 -21.12
N ILE A 289 7.54 -17.68 -20.39
CA ILE A 289 6.48 -16.80 -20.95
C ILE A 289 6.54 -15.36 -20.46
N VAL A 290 7.44 -15.02 -19.52
CA VAL A 290 7.73 -13.63 -19.12
C VAL A 290 8.50 -12.91 -20.23
N LYS A 291 8.27 -11.59 -20.43
CA LYS A 291 8.98 -10.75 -21.42
C LYS A 291 10.42 -10.46 -21.04
#